data_e1aa3afd14cfac291c23d27e7052a429
#
_entry.id   e1aa3afd14cfac291c23d27e7052a429
#
_cell.length_a   1.000
_cell.length_b   1.000
_cell.length_c   1.000
_cell.angle_alpha   90.00
_cell.angle_beta   90.00
_cell.angle_gamma   90.00
#
_symmetry.space_group_name_H-M   'P 1'
#
loop_
_entity.id
_entity.type
_entity.pdbx_description
1 polymer ?
#
loop_
_entity_poly.entity_id
_entity_poly.type
_entity_poly.pdbx_seq_one_letter_code
_entity_poly.pdbx_strand_id
1 'polypeptide(L)'
;MDICGKIVDAIKNELKLDKLEVKLNPVTSSTRIPLLANGTIDLECGSTTNNAERQKQVAFTNTHFLTASRFVAKKANNLSAIDDLKGKSVVSTAGTTNIKQLTEANAARNLGINIIPAKDHAEAFLMVETDRAAAFVMDDILLASLVAGSKDPSAYAISKDAFSKPEPYGIMLRKDDPAFKKLVDAATAKIYTSGEGLKLYDKWFMQKIPPKGLNLNTPIAPELKAEFAKPSDSPDPDSYKAM
;
A
#
# COMPACT_ATOMS: atom_id res chain seq x y z
N MET A 1 -11.49 0.37 -0.95
CA MET A 1 -12.73 0.88 -1.62
C MET A 1 -13.77 1.43 -0.64
N ASP A 2 -13.98 0.82 0.53
CA ASP A 2 -15.02 1.30 1.50
C ASP A 2 -14.76 2.75 1.96
N ILE A 3 -13.51 3.13 2.24
CA ILE A 3 -13.17 4.52 2.58
C ILE A 3 -13.52 5.47 1.42
N CYS A 4 -13.17 5.09 0.19
CA CYS A 4 -13.49 5.93 -0.97
C CYS A 4 -15.00 6.03 -1.23
N GLY A 5 -15.77 4.99 -0.99
CA GLY A 5 -17.24 5.07 -1.02
C GLY A 5 -17.77 6.11 -0.06
N LYS A 6 -17.25 6.19 1.16
CA LYS A 6 -17.62 7.20 2.15
C LYS A 6 -17.16 8.61 1.78
N ILE A 7 -16.01 8.75 1.11
CA ILE A 7 -15.58 10.04 0.54
C ILE A 7 -16.57 10.49 -0.54
N VAL A 8 -16.99 9.59 -1.43
CA VAL A 8 -18.00 9.88 -2.46
C VAL A 8 -19.32 10.34 -1.84
N ASP A 9 -19.78 9.68 -0.77
CA ASP A 9 -20.98 10.08 -0.03
C ASP A 9 -20.82 11.47 0.59
N ALA A 10 -19.65 11.78 1.15
CA ALA A 10 -19.36 13.12 1.68
C ALA A 10 -19.37 14.20 0.59
N ILE A 11 -18.80 13.92 -0.58
CA ILE A 11 -18.81 14.81 -1.75
C ILE A 11 -20.24 15.06 -2.22
N LYS A 12 -21.02 13.97 -2.36
CA LYS A 12 -22.42 14.06 -2.76
C LYS A 12 -23.24 14.94 -1.81
N ASN A 13 -23.05 14.77 -0.52
CA ASN A 13 -23.75 15.55 0.51
C ASN A 13 -23.34 17.02 0.50
N GLU A 14 -22.05 17.31 0.40
CA GLU A 14 -21.54 18.69 0.37
C GLU A 14 -22.04 19.46 -0.86
N LEU A 15 -22.06 18.81 -2.01
CA LEU A 15 -22.53 19.39 -3.26
C LEU A 15 -24.06 19.35 -3.41
N LYS A 16 -24.77 18.76 -2.46
CA LYS A 16 -26.25 18.62 -2.46
C LYS A 16 -26.76 17.96 -3.76
N LEU A 17 -26.07 16.91 -4.20
CA LEU A 17 -26.42 16.18 -5.41
C LEU A 17 -27.36 15.02 -5.08
N ASP A 18 -28.42 14.83 -5.86
CA ASP A 18 -29.28 13.67 -5.76
C ASP A 18 -28.56 12.39 -6.25
N LYS A 19 -27.73 12.55 -7.28
CA LYS A 19 -26.92 11.47 -7.85
C LYS A 19 -25.51 11.96 -8.13
N LEU A 20 -24.53 11.08 -7.92
CA LEU A 20 -23.15 11.27 -8.33
C LEU A 20 -22.70 10.00 -9.04
N GLU A 21 -22.36 10.10 -10.31
CA GLU A 21 -21.83 8.97 -11.09
C GLU A 21 -20.39 8.71 -10.69
N VAL A 22 -20.07 7.46 -10.36
CA VAL A 22 -18.72 7.00 -10.04
C VAL A 22 -18.23 6.08 -11.13
N LYS A 23 -17.15 6.47 -11.81
CA LYS A 23 -16.48 5.65 -12.82
C LYS A 23 -15.23 5.04 -12.23
N LEU A 24 -15.11 3.71 -12.34
CA LEU A 24 -13.92 2.99 -11.91
C LEU A 24 -12.96 2.86 -13.09
N ASN A 25 -11.73 3.35 -12.88
CA ASN A 25 -10.64 3.27 -13.86
C ASN A 25 -9.48 2.48 -13.25
N PRO A 26 -9.25 1.21 -13.65
CA PRO A 26 -8.12 0.43 -13.18
C PRO A 26 -6.79 1.08 -13.54
N VAL A 27 -5.89 1.14 -12.58
CA VAL A 27 -4.55 1.72 -12.73
C VAL A 27 -3.49 0.72 -12.27
N THR A 28 -2.25 0.93 -12.71
CA THR A 28 -1.07 0.24 -12.21
C THR A 28 -0.25 1.18 -11.31
N SER A 29 0.73 0.64 -10.60
CA SER A 29 1.64 1.47 -9.80
C SER A 29 2.39 2.52 -10.64
N SER A 30 2.67 2.24 -11.92
CA SER A 30 3.34 3.17 -12.84
C SER A 30 2.40 4.23 -13.44
N THR A 31 1.10 3.93 -13.57
CA THR A 31 0.15 4.82 -14.28
C THR A 31 -0.68 5.71 -13.36
N ARG A 32 -0.85 5.35 -12.08
CA ARG A 32 -1.74 6.04 -11.13
C ARG A 32 -1.42 7.52 -10.95
N ILE A 33 -0.16 7.90 -10.76
CA ILE A 33 0.23 9.31 -10.55
C ILE A 33 0.03 10.14 -11.82
N PRO A 34 0.50 9.73 -13.01
CA PRO A 34 0.22 10.45 -14.25
C PRO A 34 -1.28 10.62 -14.53
N LEU A 35 -2.09 9.58 -14.34
CA LEU A 35 -3.54 9.64 -14.60
C LEU A 35 -4.27 10.56 -13.62
N LEU A 36 -3.80 10.63 -12.38
CA LEU A 36 -4.32 11.57 -11.41
C LEU A 36 -3.91 13.01 -11.74
N ALA A 37 -2.63 13.23 -12.03
CA ALA A 37 -2.09 14.57 -12.31
C ALA A 37 -2.72 15.21 -13.57
N ASN A 38 -3.02 14.40 -14.60
CA ASN A 38 -3.63 14.90 -15.84
C ASN A 38 -5.17 14.98 -15.79
N GLY A 39 -5.80 14.61 -14.65
CA GLY A 39 -7.25 14.71 -14.47
C GLY A 39 -8.06 13.55 -15.06
N THR A 40 -7.44 12.47 -15.52
CA THR A 40 -8.16 11.27 -15.98
C THR A 40 -8.91 10.60 -14.83
N ILE A 41 -8.36 10.61 -13.63
CA ILE A 41 -9.00 10.16 -12.39
C ILE A 41 -8.98 11.29 -11.36
N ASP A 42 -9.94 11.29 -10.43
CA ASP A 42 -10.08 12.30 -9.37
C ASP A 42 -9.52 11.84 -8.02
N LEU A 43 -9.65 10.56 -7.74
CA LEU A 43 -9.10 9.89 -6.56
C LEU A 43 -8.41 8.60 -6.97
N GLU A 44 -7.29 8.30 -6.35
CA GLU A 44 -6.66 6.99 -6.44
C GLU A 44 -6.82 6.26 -5.11
N CYS A 45 -7.65 5.23 -5.12
CA CYS A 45 -8.11 4.48 -3.96
C CYS A 45 -7.35 3.17 -3.83
N GLY A 46 -6.07 3.26 -3.59
CA GLY A 46 -5.17 2.11 -3.57
C GLY A 46 -4.21 2.09 -2.37
N SER A 47 -3.18 1.29 -2.51
CA SER A 47 -2.09 1.12 -1.55
C SER A 47 -0.90 1.99 -1.96
N THR A 48 -1.05 3.31 -1.89
CA THR A 48 -0.01 4.24 -2.34
C THR A 48 0.70 4.87 -1.15
N THR A 49 2.00 4.60 -1.05
CA THR A 49 2.86 5.21 -0.05
C THR A 49 2.89 6.73 -0.24
N ASN A 50 2.49 7.45 0.81
CA ASN A 50 2.66 8.89 0.92
C ASN A 50 4.10 9.20 1.32
N ASN A 51 4.81 9.94 0.49
CA ASN A 51 6.16 10.42 0.79
C ASN A 51 6.39 11.81 0.20
N ALA A 52 7.43 12.50 0.66
CA ALA A 52 7.73 13.86 0.26
C ALA A 52 7.96 14.02 -1.26
N GLU A 53 8.52 13.00 -1.93
CA GLU A 53 8.76 13.04 -3.38
C GLU A 53 7.45 13.03 -4.16
N ARG A 54 6.52 12.16 -3.79
CA ARG A 54 5.19 12.09 -4.42
C ARG A 54 4.34 13.31 -4.12
N GLN A 55 4.47 13.91 -2.93
CA GLN A 55 3.77 15.16 -2.58
C GLN A 55 4.19 16.37 -3.43
N LYS A 56 5.30 16.30 -4.17
CA LYS A 56 5.64 17.31 -5.17
C LYS A 56 4.69 17.30 -6.37
N GLN A 57 4.07 16.15 -6.67
CA GLN A 57 3.24 15.94 -7.86
C GLN A 57 1.75 15.82 -7.55
N VAL A 58 1.39 15.23 -6.41
CA VAL A 58 0.01 14.93 -5.98
C VAL A 58 -0.18 15.28 -4.53
N ALA A 59 -1.43 15.32 -4.06
CA ALA A 59 -1.78 15.41 -2.65
C ALA A 59 -2.25 14.04 -2.13
N PHE A 60 -2.20 13.87 -0.82
CA PHE A 60 -2.66 12.68 -0.12
C PHE A 60 -3.68 13.05 0.95
N THR A 61 -4.60 12.14 1.22
CA THR A 61 -5.50 12.22 2.39
C THR A 61 -4.76 11.88 3.67
N ASN A 62 -5.47 12.02 4.79
CA ASN A 62 -5.05 11.41 6.05
C ASN A 62 -4.71 9.93 5.85
N THR A 63 -3.71 9.46 6.57
CA THR A 63 -3.17 8.10 6.48
C THR A 63 -4.21 7.06 6.87
N HIS A 64 -4.38 6.04 6.03
CA HIS A 64 -5.34 4.96 6.28
C HIS A 64 -4.69 3.61 6.60
N PHE A 65 -3.38 3.46 6.40
CA PHE A 65 -2.64 2.25 6.70
C PHE A 65 -1.15 2.55 6.91
N LEU A 66 -0.47 1.68 7.66
CA LEU A 66 0.99 1.68 7.80
C LEU A 66 1.53 0.32 7.38
N THR A 67 2.55 0.32 6.55
CA THR A 67 3.19 -0.87 5.98
C THR A 67 4.71 -0.75 6.05
N ALA A 68 5.43 -1.84 5.80
CA ALA A 68 6.87 -1.81 5.59
C ALA A 68 7.25 -2.63 4.35
N SER A 69 8.25 -2.18 3.63
CA SER A 69 8.78 -2.92 2.48
C SER A 69 9.58 -4.13 2.96
N ARG A 70 9.19 -5.32 2.50
CA ARG A 70 9.79 -6.62 2.84
C ARG A 70 9.94 -7.46 1.58
N PHE A 71 10.37 -8.70 1.70
CA PHE A 71 10.28 -9.64 0.60
C PHE A 71 9.57 -10.92 1.00
N VAL A 72 8.96 -11.58 0.03
CA VAL A 72 8.46 -12.94 0.13
C VAL A 72 9.33 -13.86 -0.70
N ALA A 73 9.57 -15.06 -0.19
CA ALA A 73 10.26 -16.14 -0.88
C ALA A 73 9.64 -17.50 -0.54
N LYS A 74 9.90 -18.51 -1.34
CA LYS A 74 9.59 -19.89 -0.95
C LYS A 74 10.46 -20.29 0.26
N LYS A 75 9.87 -20.94 1.26
CA LYS A 75 10.59 -21.44 2.45
C LYS A 75 11.75 -22.36 2.09
N ALA A 76 11.57 -23.14 1.01
CA ALA A 76 12.60 -24.05 0.52
C ALA A 76 13.90 -23.32 0.12
N ASN A 77 13.85 -22.03 -0.19
CA ASN A 77 15.03 -21.24 -0.54
C ASN A 77 15.82 -20.73 0.68
N ASN A 78 15.28 -20.88 1.91
CA ASN A 78 15.91 -20.45 3.16
C ASN A 78 16.39 -19.00 3.17
N LEU A 79 15.60 -18.07 2.57
CA LEU A 79 15.87 -16.64 2.55
C LEU A 79 15.08 -15.93 3.64
N SER A 80 15.77 -15.21 4.53
CA SER A 80 15.14 -14.51 5.66
C SER A 80 15.64 -13.08 5.86
N ALA A 81 16.90 -12.82 5.53
CA ALA A 81 17.53 -11.52 5.62
C ALA A 81 17.78 -10.91 4.23
N ILE A 82 17.89 -9.58 4.17
CA ILE A 82 18.16 -8.87 2.89
C ILE A 82 19.47 -9.36 2.27
N ASP A 83 20.49 -9.66 3.08
CA ASP A 83 21.78 -10.12 2.60
C ASP A 83 21.74 -11.53 1.98
N ASP A 84 20.72 -12.34 2.30
CA ASP A 84 20.50 -13.65 1.67
C ASP A 84 20.14 -13.52 0.17
N LEU A 85 19.73 -12.32 -0.28
CA LEU A 85 19.38 -12.04 -1.67
C LEU A 85 20.61 -11.83 -2.58
N LYS A 86 21.82 -11.85 -2.01
CA LYS A 86 23.06 -11.62 -2.73
C LYS A 86 23.20 -12.54 -3.96
N GLY A 87 23.44 -11.95 -5.12
CA GLY A 87 23.63 -12.66 -6.39
C GLY A 87 22.38 -13.31 -6.98
N LYS A 88 21.20 -13.07 -6.41
CA LYS A 88 19.93 -13.68 -6.84
C LYS A 88 19.15 -12.77 -7.79
N SER A 89 18.23 -13.38 -8.54
CA SER A 89 17.21 -12.63 -9.27
C SER A 89 16.05 -12.32 -8.32
N VAL A 90 15.74 -11.05 -8.16
CA VAL A 90 14.69 -10.54 -7.27
C VAL A 90 13.76 -9.63 -8.06
N VAL A 91 12.47 -9.89 -7.97
CA VAL A 91 11.44 -9.12 -8.66
C VAL A 91 10.86 -8.04 -7.74
N SER A 92 10.49 -6.91 -8.30
CA SER A 92 9.61 -5.92 -7.68
C SER A 92 8.76 -5.23 -8.72
N THR A 93 7.64 -4.64 -8.30
CA THR A 93 6.70 -4.00 -9.24
C THR A 93 7.22 -2.63 -9.66
N ALA A 94 7.22 -2.35 -10.95
CA ALA A 94 7.62 -1.07 -11.51
C ALA A 94 6.73 0.08 -10.98
N GLY A 95 7.32 1.26 -10.75
CA GLY A 95 6.60 2.44 -10.26
C GLY A 95 6.33 2.44 -8.76
N THR A 96 6.94 1.55 -7.99
CA THR A 96 6.79 1.46 -6.54
C THR A 96 8.00 2.03 -5.78
N THR A 97 7.78 2.41 -4.51
CA THR A 97 8.88 2.70 -3.57
C THR A 97 9.75 1.48 -3.34
N ASN A 98 9.16 0.29 -3.39
CA ASN A 98 9.83 -0.98 -3.12
C ASN A 98 10.96 -1.29 -4.09
N ILE A 99 10.73 -1.12 -5.41
CA ILE A 99 11.81 -1.35 -6.41
C ILE A 99 12.96 -0.35 -6.24
N LYS A 100 12.64 0.90 -5.85
CA LYS A 100 13.63 1.91 -5.54
C LYS A 100 14.46 1.52 -4.31
N GLN A 101 13.81 1.13 -3.21
CA GLN A 101 14.46 0.69 -1.97
C GLN A 101 15.32 -0.56 -2.19
N LEU A 102 14.83 -1.52 -2.99
CA LEU A 102 15.62 -2.69 -3.42
C LEU A 102 16.87 -2.27 -4.17
N THR A 103 16.75 -1.33 -5.11
CA THR A 103 17.88 -0.82 -5.91
C THR A 103 18.91 -0.12 -5.01
N GLU A 104 18.45 0.70 -4.08
CA GLU A 104 19.31 1.41 -3.12
C GLU A 104 20.02 0.43 -2.16
N ALA A 105 19.31 -0.56 -1.62
CA ALA A 105 19.91 -1.59 -0.76
C ALA A 105 20.93 -2.45 -1.52
N ASN A 106 20.63 -2.82 -2.78
CA ASN A 106 21.53 -3.58 -3.64
C ASN A 106 22.85 -2.83 -3.86
N ALA A 107 22.79 -1.54 -4.17
CA ALA A 107 23.96 -0.70 -4.35
C ALA A 107 24.74 -0.49 -3.04
N ALA A 108 24.04 -0.10 -1.97
CA ALA A 108 24.67 0.24 -0.70
C ALA A 108 25.37 -0.96 -0.03
N ARG A 109 24.87 -2.17 -0.23
CA ARG A 109 25.40 -3.40 0.38
C ARG A 109 26.21 -4.25 -0.61
N ASN A 110 26.40 -3.81 -1.86
CA ASN A 110 27.09 -4.58 -2.92
C ASN A 110 26.53 -6.01 -3.06
N LEU A 111 25.21 -6.15 -3.14
CA LEU A 111 24.58 -7.47 -3.14
C LEU A 111 24.61 -8.16 -4.51
N GLY A 112 24.85 -7.44 -5.60
CA GLY A 112 24.87 -8.02 -6.95
C GLY A 112 23.53 -8.66 -7.34
N ILE A 113 22.42 -8.13 -6.85
CA ILE A 113 21.07 -8.62 -7.16
C ILE A 113 20.74 -8.26 -8.61
N ASN A 114 20.23 -9.26 -9.36
CA ASN A 114 19.58 -9.02 -10.64
C ASN A 114 18.13 -8.60 -10.40
N ILE A 115 17.84 -7.30 -10.50
CA ILE A 115 16.51 -6.75 -10.23
C ILE A 115 15.64 -6.86 -11.48
N ILE A 116 14.47 -7.50 -11.33
CA ILE A 116 13.51 -7.71 -12.41
C ILE A 116 12.27 -6.84 -12.13
N PRO A 117 11.97 -5.85 -12.99
CA PRO A 117 10.71 -5.10 -12.86
C PRO A 117 9.55 -5.92 -13.43
N ALA A 118 8.45 -6.02 -12.67
CA ALA A 118 7.17 -6.57 -13.13
C ALA A 118 6.16 -5.44 -13.34
N LYS A 119 5.17 -5.67 -14.20
CA LYS A 119 4.14 -4.66 -14.49
C LYS A 119 3.14 -4.49 -13.34
N ASP A 120 2.86 -5.57 -12.61
CA ASP A 120 1.95 -5.58 -11.46
C ASP A 120 2.37 -6.62 -10.41
N HIS A 121 1.68 -6.59 -9.25
CA HIS A 121 2.01 -7.45 -8.12
C HIS A 121 1.70 -8.94 -8.38
N ALA A 122 0.68 -9.23 -9.17
CA ALA A 122 0.32 -10.61 -9.50
C ALA A 122 1.38 -11.26 -10.40
N GLU A 123 1.87 -10.54 -11.41
CA GLU A 123 2.99 -10.99 -12.24
C GLU A 123 4.26 -11.21 -11.41
N ALA A 124 4.58 -10.26 -10.52
CA ALA A 124 5.75 -10.38 -9.65
C ALA A 124 5.68 -11.60 -8.75
N PHE A 125 4.53 -11.85 -8.12
CA PHE A 125 4.36 -13.02 -7.26
C PHE A 125 4.41 -14.33 -8.07
N LEU A 126 3.80 -14.38 -9.26
CA LEU A 126 3.87 -15.53 -10.17
C LEU A 126 5.32 -15.88 -10.55
N MET A 127 6.21 -14.88 -10.67
CA MET A 127 7.63 -15.15 -10.93
C MET A 127 8.30 -15.90 -9.78
N VAL A 128 7.90 -15.66 -8.53
CA VAL A 128 8.37 -16.43 -7.36
C VAL A 128 7.73 -17.81 -7.35
N GLU A 129 6.43 -17.93 -7.64
CA GLU A 129 5.73 -19.23 -7.70
C GLU A 129 6.36 -20.17 -8.73
N THR A 130 6.82 -19.62 -9.86
CA THR A 130 7.40 -20.37 -10.98
C THR A 130 8.93 -20.42 -10.99
N ASP A 131 9.59 -20.05 -9.89
CA ASP A 131 11.05 -20.02 -9.71
C ASP A 131 11.82 -19.15 -10.73
N ARG A 132 11.16 -18.20 -11.36
CA ARG A 132 11.79 -17.19 -12.24
C ARG A 132 12.47 -16.08 -11.45
N ALA A 133 12.06 -15.86 -10.20
CA ALA A 133 12.71 -14.99 -9.24
C ALA A 133 12.81 -15.70 -7.89
N ALA A 134 13.88 -15.47 -7.14
CA ALA A 134 14.10 -16.04 -5.82
C ALA A 134 13.23 -15.39 -4.75
N ALA A 135 12.91 -14.10 -4.92
CA ALA A 135 12.11 -13.32 -3.99
C ALA A 135 11.36 -12.19 -4.71
N PHE A 136 10.29 -11.70 -4.08
CA PHE A 136 9.53 -10.52 -4.50
C PHE A 136 9.52 -9.48 -3.37
N VAL A 137 10.03 -8.29 -3.66
CA VAL A 137 10.08 -7.16 -2.71
C VAL A 137 8.85 -6.27 -2.90
N MET A 138 8.05 -6.14 -1.84
CA MET A 138 6.81 -5.38 -1.80
C MET A 138 6.41 -5.07 -0.35
N ASP A 139 5.35 -4.30 -0.17
CA ASP A 139 4.77 -3.99 1.13
C ASP A 139 4.26 -5.26 1.81
N ASP A 140 4.56 -5.42 3.08
CA ASP A 140 4.30 -6.63 3.86
C ASP A 140 2.83 -7.06 3.83
N ILE A 141 1.89 -6.11 3.92
CA ILE A 141 0.46 -6.41 3.86
C ILE A 141 0.02 -6.94 2.49
N LEU A 142 0.61 -6.43 1.40
CA LEU A 142 0.32 -6.92 0.06
C LEU A 142 0.93 -8.31 -0.16
N LEU A 143 2.14 -8.54 0.34
CA LEU A 143 2.75 -9.86 0.35
C LEU A 143 1.91 -10.86 1.13
N ALA A 144 1.45 -10.49 2.33
CA ALA A 144 0.58 -11.34 3.15
C ALA A 144 -0.71 -11.72 2.42
N SER A 145 -1.31 -10.75 1.71
CA SER A 145 -2.53 -10.98 0.92
C SER A 145 -2.30 -11.93 -0.26
N LEU A 146 -1.19 -11.79 -0.99
CA LEU A 146 -0.83 -12.67 -2.10
C LEU A 146 -0.55 -14.09 -1.62
N VAL A 147 0.22 -14.22 -0.54
CA VAL A 147 0.51 -15.52 0.08
C VAL A 147 -0.78 -16.19 0.54
N ALA A 148 -1.66 -15.48 1.26
CA ALA A 148 -2.95 -16.02 1.71
C ALA A 148 -3.85 -16.47 0.55
N GLY A 149 -3.74 -15.82 -0.61
CA GLY A 149 -4.49 -16.16 -1.82
C GLY A 149 -3.86 -17.23 -2.70
N SER A 150 -2.63 -17.68 -2.40
CA SER A 150 -1.90 -18.69 -3.17
C SER A 150 -2.46 -20.11 -2.98
N LYS A 151 -2.02 -21.04 -3.82
CA LYS A 151 -2.45 -22.47 -3.71
C LYS A 151 -1.96 -23.13 -2.43
N ASP A 152 -0.76 -22.78 -1.99
CA ASP A 152 -0.15 -23.28 -0.75
C ASP A 152 0.49 -22.12 0.02
N PRO A 153 -0.28 -21.44 0.88
CA PRO A 153 0.25 -20.34 1.71
C PRO A 153 1.40 -20.78 2.63
N SER A 154 1.43 -22.06 3.01
CA SER A 154 2.46 -22.59 3.92
C SER A 154 3.84 -22.70 3.28
N ALA A 155 3.92 -22.68 1.95
CA ALA A 155 5.17 -22.78 1.20
C ALA A 155 6.00 -21.47 1.21
N TYR A 156 5.41 -20.35 1.63
CA TYR A 156 6.04 -19.03 1.57
C TYR A 156 6.38 -18.47 2.94
N ALA A 157 7.40 -17.61 2.98
CA ALA A 157 7.75 -16.82 4.15
C ALA A 157 8.03 -15.38 3.74
N ILE A 158 7.56 -14.44 4.56
CA ILE A 158 7.89 -13.02 4.45
C ILE A 158 9.11 -12.74 5.33
N SER A 159 10.06 -11.95 4.83
CA SER A 159 11.30 -11.64 5.53
C SER A 159 11.07 -10.98 6.88
N LYS A 160 11.99 -11.20 7.81
CA LYS A 160 12.04 -10.48 9.09
C LYS A 160 12.59 -9.06 8.89
N ASP A 161 13.59 -8.94 8.03
CA ASP A 161 14.17 -7.64 7.68
C ASP A 161 13.20 -6.83 6.82
N ALA A 162 13.24 -5.52 7.00
CA ALA A 162 12.53 -4.56 6.17
C ALA A 162 13.51 -3.66 5.42
N PHE A 163 13.16 -3.30 4.18
CA PHE A 163 13.90 -2.34 3.37
C PHE A 163 13.58 -0.89 3.76
N SER A 164 12.51 -0.67 4.52
CA SER A 164 12.04 0.65 4.92
C SER A 164 11.65 0.70 6.40
N LYS A 165 11.57 1.91 6.94
CA LYS A 165 10.75 2.21 8.12
C LYS A 165 9.27 2.01 7.77
N PRO A 166 8.35 2.03 8.76
CA PRO A 166 6.92 2.04 8.45
C PRO A 166 6.55 3.18 7.50
N GLU A 167 5.83 2.87 6.43
CA GLU A 167 5.42 3.81 5.38
C GLU A 167 3.90 4.04 5.43
N PRO A 168 3.44 5.31 5.42
CA PRO A 168 2.00 5.59 5.44
C PRO A 168 1.39 5.45 4.04
N TYR A 169 0.19 4.84 3.97
CA TYR A 169 -0.66 4.90 2.79
C TYR A 169 -1.65 6.06 2.89
N GLY A 170 -1.79 6.80 1.80
CA GLY A 170 -2.84 7.79 1.61
C GLY A 170 -3.58 7.58 0.29
N ILE A 171 -4.84 7.99 0.24
CA ILE A 171 -5.59 8.13 -1.00
C ILE A 171 -5.07 9.37 -1.71
N MET A 172 -4.71 9.24 -2.99
CA MET A 172 -4.20 10.39 -3.75
C MET A 172 -5.32 11.20 -4.39
N LEU A 173 -5.10 12.50 -4.46
CA LEU A 173 -5.90 13.47 -5.19
C LEU A 173 -4.99 14.52 -5.84
N ARG A 174 -5.54 15.34 -6.77
CA ARG A 174 -4.75 16.39 -7.41
C ARG A 174 -4.26 17.42 -6.40
N LYS A 175 -3.05 17.92 -6.60
CA LYS A 175 -2.38 18.85 -5.70
C LYS A 175 -3.00 20.24 -5.68
N ASP A 176 -3.49 20.70 -6.82
CA ASP A 176 -3.88 22.09 -7.02
C ASP A 176 -5.38 22.35 -6.77
N ASP A 177 -6.03 21.51 -5.94
CA ASP A 177 -7.41 21.68 -5.51
C ASP A 177 -7.53 21.65 -3.98
N PRO A 178 -7.21 22.76 -3.30
CA PRO A 178 -7.26 22.83 -1.84
C PRO A 178 -8.67 22.70 -1.27
N ALA A 179 -9.71 23.09 -2.02
CA ALA A 179 -11.09 22.92 -1.59
C ALA A 179 -11.50 21.45 -1.57
N PHE A 180 -11.15 20.71 -2.61
CA PHE A 180 -11.37 19.27 -2.67
C PHE A 180 -10.56 18.52 -1.60
N LYS A 181 -9.28 18.87 -1.43
CA LYS A 181 -8.46 18.28 -0.36
C LYS A 181 -9.09 18.49 1.02
N LYS A 182 -9.55 19.71 1.33
CA LYS A 182 -10.20 20.01 2.61
C LYS A 182 -11.43 19.14 2.86
N LEU A 183 -12.26 18.95 1.82
CA LEU A 183 -13.45 18.11 1.90
C LEU A 183 -13.09 16.66 2.16
N VAL A 184 -12.13 16.12 1.40
CA VAL A 184 -11.71 14.72 1.51
C VAL A 184 -10.99 14.44 2.85
N ASP A 185 -10.17 15.37 3.32
CA ASP A 185 -9.52 15.27 4.63
C ASP A 185 -10.54 15.29 5.77
N ALA A 186 -11.56 16.16 5.70
CA ALA A 186 -12.63 16.16 6.68
C ALA A 186 -13.43 14.86 6.70
N ALA A 187 -13.70 14.28 5.52
CA ALA A 187 -14.37 12.99 5.39
C ALA A 187 -13.55 11.84 6.01
N THR A 188 -12.26 11.75 5.69
CA THR A 188 -11.37 10.71 6.22
C THR A 188 -11.15 10.88 7.73
N ALA A 189 -10.94 12.10 8.22
CA ALA A 189 -10.81 12.39 9.64
C ALA A 189 -12.06 11.92 10.42
N LYS A 190 -13.27 12.20 9.91
CA LYS A 190 -14.52 11.75 10.50
C LYS A 190 -14.61 10.22 10.56
N ILE A 191 -14.23 9.52 9.49
CA ILE A 191 -14.21 8.04 9.45
C ILE A 191 -13.31 7.49 10.55
N TYR A 192 -12.11 8.06 10.71
CA TYR A 192 -11.11 7.52 11.65
C TYR A 192 -11.47 7.85 13.10
N THR A 193 -11.81 9.09 13.41
CA THR A 193 -12.10 9.54 14.79
C THR A 193 -13.43 9.04 15.33
N SER A 194 -14.41 8.67 14.48
CA SER A 194 -15.69 8.10 14.90
C SER A 194 -15.62 6.63 15.32
N GLY A 195 -14.47 5.99 15.16
CA GLY A 195 -14.29 4.54 15.36
C GLY A 195 -14.71 3.70 14.16
N GLU A 196 -15.23 4.30 13.09
CA GLU A 196 -15.59 3.56 11.87
C GLU A 196 -14.35 3.03 11.16
N GLY A 197 -13.24 3.76 11.18
CA GLY A 197 -11.96 3.29 10.66
C GLY A 197 -11.50 1.99 11.31
N LEU A 198 -11.66 1.84 12.63
CA LEU A 198 -11.35 0.61 13.34
C LEU A 198 -12.26 -0.56 12.92
N LYS A 199 -13.55 -0.30 12.69
CA LYS A 199 -14.50 -1.33 12.21
C LYS A 199 -14.15 -1.79 10.79
N LEU A 200 -13.75 -0.85 9.91
CA LEU A 200 -13.29 -1.18 8.56
C LEU A 200 -11.98 -1.98 8.61
N TYR A 201 -11.07 -1.62 9.50
CA TYR A 201 -9.84 -2.38 9.72
C TYR A 201 -10.16 -3.82 10.14
N ASP A 202 -10.98 -4.00 11.17
CA ASP A 202 -11.41 -5.32 11.65
C ASP A 202 -12.04 -6.15 10.53
N LYS A 203 -12.96 -5.56 9.76
CA LYS A 203 -13.64 -6.22 8.63
C LYS A 203 -12.65 -6.80 7.61
N TRP A 204 -11.60 -6.05 7.25
CA TRP A 204 -10.73 -6.43 6.14
C TRP A 204 -9.45 -7.17 6.56
N PHE A 205 -9.01 -7.02 7.81
CA PHE A 205 -7.74 -7.58 8.27
C PHE A 205 -7.88 -8.64 9.36
N MET A 206 -9.04 -8.70 10.05
CA MET A 206 -9.27 -9.63 11.15
C MET A 206 -10.41 -10.62 10.90
N GLN A 207 -11.22 -10.40 9.87
CA GLN A 207 -12.35 -11.27 9.51
C GLN A 207 -12.12 -11.97 8.18
N LYS A 208 -13.01 -12.92 7.85
CA LYS A 208 -12.98 -13.61 6.56
C LYS A 208 -13.42 -12.70 5.42
N ILE A 209 -12.58 -12.51 4.42
CA ILE A 209 -12.80 -11.64 3.27
C ILE A 209 -13.47 -12.43 2.14
N PRO A 210 -14.65 -12.01 1.64
CA PRO A 210 -15.26 -12.64 0.48
C PRO A 210 -14.43 -12.36 -0.80
N PRO A 211 -14.56 -13.18 -1.87
CA PRO A 211 -15.37 -14.39 -1.94
C PRO A 211 -14.67 -15.64 -1.41
N LYS A 212 -13.35 -15.61 -1.23
CA LYS A 212 -12.53 -16.79 -0.88
C LYS A 212 -12.52 -17.12 0.61
N GLY A 213 -13.04 -16.25 1.46
CA GLY A 213 -13.03 -16.44 2.91
C GLY A 213 -11.63 -16.35 3.53
N LEU A 214 -10.69 -15.66 2.87
CA LEU A 214 -9.34 -15.42 3.40
C LEU A 214 -9.41 -14.55 4.65
N ASN A 215 -8.59 -14.87 5.66
CA ASN A 215 -8.39 -14.02 6.83
C ASN A 215 -6.90 -13.72 6.95
N LEU A 216 -6.54 -12.45 6.88
CA LEU A 216 -5.15 -12.02 7.01
C LEU A 216 -4.65 -12.09 8.45
N ASN A 217 -5.57 -12.11 9.42
CA ASN A 217 -5.29 -12.17 10.85
C ASN A 217 -4.17 -11.18 11.26
N THR A 218 -4.29 -9.94 10.79
CA THR A 218 -3.31 -8.87 10.98
C THR A 218 -3.86 -7.85 11.97
N PRO A 219 -3.50 -7.91 13.26
CA PRO A 219 -3.93 -6.92 14.25
C PRO A 219 -3.46 -5.52 13.88
N ILE A 220 -4.28 -4.51 14.21
CA ILE A 220 -3.91 -3.12 13.97
C ILE A 220 -2.69 -2.73 14.79
N ALA A 221 -1.70 -2.11 14.13
CA ALA A 221 -0.52 -1.59 14.80
C ALA A 221 -0.88 -0.44 15.75
N PRO A 222 -0.26 -0.34 16.93
CA PRO A 222 -0.52 0.77 17.87
C PRO A 222 -0.34 2.15 17.23
N GLU A 223 0.64 2.29 16.34
CA GLU A 223 0.93 3.52 15.59
C GLU A 223 -0.24 3.93 14.67
N LEU A 224 -0.84 2.96 13.97
CA LEU A 224 -2.01 3.23 13.12
C LEU A 224 -3.25 3.56 13.96
N LYS A 225 -3.40 2.92 15.12
CA LYS A 225 -4.48 3.23 16.05
C LYS A 225 -4.35 4.66 16.59
N ALA A 226 -3.12 5.09 16.90
CA ALA A 226 -2.83 6.47 17.31
C ALA A 226 -3.12 7.46 16.18
N GLU A 227 -2.76 7.12 14.94
CA GLU A 227 -3.05 7.91 13.75
C GLU A 227 -4.56 8.08 13.52
N PHE A 228 -5.37 7.05 13.73
CA PHE A 228 -6.82 7.16 13.65
C PHE A 228 -7.43 8.06 14.73
N ALA A 229 -6.80 8.16 15.89
CA ALA A 229 -7.22 9.09 16.93
C ALA A 229 -6.86 10.55 16.61
N LYS A 230 -5.76 10.77 15.89
CA LYS A 230 -5.27 12.09 15.46
C LYS A 230 -4.81 12.05 14.01
N PRO A 231 -5.75 12.05 13.03
CA PRO A 231 -5.43 11.89 11.62
C PRO A 231 -4.47 12.93 11.07
N SER A 232 -3.50 12.49 10.28
CA SER A 232 -2.55 13.33 9.57
C SER A 232 -2.23 12.79 8.18
N ASP A 233 -1.68 13.64 7.32
CA ASP A 233 -1.16 13.29 6.00
C ASP A 233 0.37 13.44 5.93
N SER A 234 1.05 13.24 7.06
CA SER A 234 2.49 13.37 7.13
C SER A 234 3.19 12.39 6.18
N PRO A 235 4.14 12.86 5.35
CA PRO A 235 4.98 11.98 4.54
C PRO A 235 6.19 11.43 5.30
N ASP A 236 6.39 11.86 6.55
CA ASP A 236 7.53 11.48 7.38
C ASP A 236 7.21 10.22 8.18
N PRO A 237 7.90 9.08 7.91
CA PRO A 237 7.74 7.85 8.68
C PRO A 237 7.95 8.01 10.19
N ASP A 238 8.80 8.94 10.60
CA ASP A 238 9.13 9.14 12.02
C ASP A 238 8.04 9.91 12.80
N SER A 239 7.01 10.42 12.11
CA SER A 239 5.85 11.04 12.74
C SER A 239 4.85 10.00 13.29
N TYR A 240 4.90 8.76 12.84
CA TYR A 240 3.97 7.69 13.25
C TYR A 240 4.50 6.94 14.46
N LYS A 241 3.96 7.29 15.64
CA LYS A 241 4.38 6.71 16.93
C LYS A 241 3.16 6.17 17.67
N ALA A 242 3.35 5.06 18.38
CA ALA A 242 2.38 4.61 19.36
C ALA A 242 2.21 5.66 20.47
N MET A 243 0.96 5.82 20.95
CA MET A 243 0.66 6.64 22.12
C MET A 243 1.04 5.90 23.40
#